data_8133f2488f633c022a8742981dbdfb96
#
_entry.id   8133f2488f633c022a8742981dbdfb96
#
_cell.length_a   1.000
_cell.length_b   1.000
_cell.length_c   1.000
_cell.angle_alpha   90.00
_cell.angle_beta   90.00
_cell.angle_gamma   90.00
#
_symmetry.space_group_name_H-M   'P 1'
#
loop_
_entity.id
_entity.type
_entity.pdbx_description
1 polymer ?
#
loop_
_entity_poly.entity_id
_entity_poly.type
_entity_poly.pdbx_seq_one_letter_code
_entity_poly.pdbx_strand_id
1 'polypeptide(L)'
;MSGILDNFNDINAVKKMTIVELNVFAREIRDFLLEKVSKTGGHLASNLGIVELTLSLYNVFDLDKDKVIWDVGHQSYVHKILTGRKDKFDSLRNFGGLSGFPKREESVYDCFESGHSSTSISAGLGMARARDLHGDDYDVISVIGDGALTGGMALEALNDIGFRKTKMIIVLNDNQMSISKNVGGISKYLSEFRIDPTYNRIKKEINSTLRKIPTVGNGMVNSIHKIKDGIKQVIVPGMLFEHMGIKYLGPIDGHDIKAVSKVLKLAKNINGPVIIHVITKKGKGYKFAENEPRKFHGVGPFIPLSGELCGSSKESYSDAFGQQIVQLAGENKNIVAITAAMPEGTGLEMFSKEFPKRFFDVGIAEQHAVTMAAGMAAQGLKPIFAVYSTFLQRAYDQIVHDVCLQKLPVIFAIDRAGIVGQDGETHQGIFDLSYLSHIPNMTIMAPKCINELKSMLTFAVKQNYPIAIRYPRGCDNPNVKMSSLKEFKRGKWEVVFHGGKIALIATGKMVQNAILVREKLKDLGIEATVINACFIKPIDEVLISQLVDKKYSIVTIEDNLVLGGLGSLVLGYVNSLQSKTKVINLGFKDEFIPHGSVDILYKLHKLDTDGIFDSILKLI
;
A
#
# COMPACT_ATOMS: atom_id res chain seq x y z
N MET A 1 10.08 -2.15 -39.84
CA MET A 1 8.76 -1.44 -39.88
C MET A 1 8.56 -0.87 -38.50
N SER A 2 8.21 0.42 -38.36
CA SER A 2 7.85 1.00 -37.06
C SER A 2 6.60 0.30 -36.53
N GLY A 3 6.60 -0.05 -35.24
CA GLY A 3 5.50 -0.73 -34.59
C GLY A 3 4.25 0.14 -34.44
N ILE A 4 3.14 -0.45 -34.02
CA ILE A 4 1.91 0.29 -33.70
C ILE A 4 2.18 1.27 -32.55
N LEU A 5 2.90 0.83 -31.51
CA LEU A 5 3.23 1.62 -30.34
C LEU A 5 4.11 2.84 -30.69
N ASP A 6 5.03 2.71 -31.65
CA ASP A 6 5.91 3.82 -32.05
C ASP A 6 5.12 5.00 -32.63
N ASN A 7 4.06 4.70 -33.39
CA ASN A 7 3.22 5.69 -34.06
C ASN A 7 1.96 6.06 -33.27
N PHE A 8 1.78 5.51 -32.06
CA PHE A 8 0.58 5.71 -31.26
C PHE A 8 0.63 7.05 -30.51
N ASN A 9 -0.27 7.97 -30.85
CA ASN A 9 -0.35 9.31 -30.28
C ASN A 9 -1.78 9.73 -29.87
N ASP A 10 -2.80 8.90 -30.18
CA ASP A 10 -4.20 9.23 -29.90
C ASP A 10 -4.92 8.03 -29.29
N ILE A 11 -5.45 8.21 -28.09
CA ILE A 11 -6.21 7.18 -27.36
C ILE A 11 -7.45 6.72 -28.15
N ASN A 12 -8.06 7.60 -28.94
CA ASN A 12 -9.22 7.27 -29.75
C ASN A 12 -8.88 6.33 -30.94
N ALA A 13 -7.60 6.20 -31.29
CA ALA A 13 -7.16 5.23 -32.28
C ALA A 13 -7.46 3.78 -31.85
N VAL A 14 -7.43 3.48 -30.53
CA VAL A 14 -7.75 2.14 -30.00
C VAL A 14 -9.15 1.68 -30.38
N LYS A 15 -10.13 2.61 -30.46
CA LYS A 15 -11.53 2.31 -30.85
C LYS A 15 -11.66 1.82 -32.31
N LYS A 16 -10.71 2.21 -33.15
CA LYS A 16 -10.72 1.90 -34.61
C LYS A 16 -9.89 0.66 -34.93
N MET A 17 -9.08 0.16 -34.02
CA MET A 17 -8.21 -0.99 -34.23
C MET A 17 -9.01 -2.28 -34.37
N THR A 18 -8.62 -3.12 -35.29
CA THR A 18 -9.11 -4.50 -35.41
C THR A 18 -8.59 -5.36 -34.27
N ILE A 19 -9.23 -6.49 -34.00
CA ILE A 19 -8.76 -7.44 -32.97
C ILE A 19 -7.34 -7.95 -33.28
N VAL A 20 -6.95 -8.07 -34.53
CA VAL A 20 -5.59 -8.48 -34.92
C VAL A 20 -4.58 -7.41 -34.55
N GLU A 21 -4.85 -6.15 -34.88
CA GLU A 21 -4.00 -5.01 -34.49
C GLU A 21 -3.90 -4.85 -32.99
N LEU A 22 -5.00 -4.97 -32.23
CA LEU A 22 -4.99 -4.92 -30.76
C LEU A 22 -4.12 -6.03 -30.14
N ASN A 23 -4.11 -7.24 -30.72
CA ASN A 23 -3.24 -8.33 -30.24
C ASN A 23 -1.75 -8.08 -30.58
N VAL A 24 -1.43 -7.42 -31.69
CA VAL A 24 -0.06 -6.97 -31.99
C VAL A 24 0.35 -5.88 -31.00
N PHE A 25 -0.51 -4.88 -30.84
CA PHE A 25 -0.29 -3.76 -29.93
C PHE A 25 -0.08 -4.21 -28.47
N ALA A 26 -0.85 -5.21 -28.00
CA ALA A 26 -0.67 -5.80 -26.68
C ALA A 26 0.73 -6.41 -26.46
N ARG A 27 1.33 -7.02 -27.50
CA ARG A 27 2.70 -7.54 -27.44
C ARG A 27 3.72 -6.42 -27.36
N GLU A 28 3.61 -5.42 -28.21
CA GLU A 28 4.50 -4.26 -28.23
C GLU A 28 4.47 -3.49 -26.89
N ILE A 29 3.29 -3.32 -26.28
CA ILE A 29 3.16 -2.72 -24.95
C ILE A 29 3.88 -3.56 -23.87
N ARG A 30 3.81 -4.90 -23.94
CA ARG A 30 4.51 -5.76 -22.99
C ARG A 30 6.03 -5.65 -23.12
N ASP A 31 6.53 -5.66 -24.36
CA ASP A 31 7.96 -5.53 -24.64
C ASP A 31 8.48 -4.18 -24.13
N PHE A 32 7.73 -3.11 -24.37
CA PHE A 32 8.01 -1.78 -23.87
C PHE A 32 8.03 -1.73 -22.32
N LEU A 33 7.01 -2.29 -21.66
CA LEU A 33 6.94 -2.34 -20.20
C LEU A 33 8.12 -3.12 -19.61
N LEU A 34 8.49 -4.24 -20.22
CA LEU A 34 9.64 -5.05 -19.78
C LEU A 34 10.93 -4.26 -19.90
N GLU A 35 11.15 -3.58 -21.04
CA GLU A 35 12.33 -2.74 -21.26
C GLU A 35 12.42 -1.60 -20.24
N LYS A 36 11.34 -0.83 -20.05
CA LYS A 36 11.36 0.36 -19.20
C LYS A 36 11.44 0.00 -17.72
N VAL A 37 10.57 -0.90 -17.26
CA VAL A 37 10.51 -1.28 -15.83
C VAL A 37 11.75 -2.05 -15.39
N SER A 38 12.43 -2.77 -16.28
CA SER A 38 13.72 -3.40 -15.93
C SER A 38 14.80 -2.39 -15.53
N LYS A 39 14.74 -1.16 -16.06
CA LYS A 39 15.69 -0.07 -15.79
C LYS A 39 15.27 0.77 -14.58
N THR A 40 14.00 1.13 -14.49
CA THR A 40 13.47 2.04 -13.46
C THR A 40 13.00 1.33 -12.19
N GLY A 41 12.71 0.03 -12.28
CA GLY A 41 11.88 -0.64 -11.30
C GLY A 41 10.40 -0.27 -11.47
N GLY A 42 9.51 -0.94 -10.74
CA GLY A 42 8.08 -0.67 -10.77
C GLY A 42 7.20 -1.90 -10.57
N HIS A 43 5.91 -1.76 -10.87
CA HIS A 43 4.90 -2.82 -10.69
C HIS A 43 4.74 -3.66 -11.96
N LEU A 44 5.76 -4.50 -12.28
CA LEU A 44 5.81 -5.19 -13.58
C LEU A 44 4.71 -6.24 -13.73
N ALA A 45 4.63 -7.21 -12.80
CA ALA A 45 3.75 -8.38 -12.97
C ALA A 45 2.27 -8.00 -13.07
N SER A 46 1.82 -7.00 -12.32
CA SER A 46 0.44 -6.51 -12.36
C SER A 46 0.10 -5.85 -13.69
N ASN A 47 1.02 -5.07 -14.25
CA ASN A 47 0.85 -4.39 -15.52
C ASN A 47 0.87 -5.35 -16.72
N LEU A 48 1.76 -6.34 -16.72
CA LEU A 48 1.79 -7.37 -17.76
C LEU A 48 0.50 -8.20 -17.81
N GLY A 49 -0.15 -8.38 -16.65
CA GLY A 49 -1.38 -9.15 -16.54
C GLY A 49 -2.65 -8.45 -17.04
N ILE A 50 -2.61 -7.12 -17.22
CA ILE A 50 -3.84 -6.34 -17.50
C ILE A 50 -3.86 -5.70 -18.90
N VAL A 51 -2.89 -5.98 -19.76
CA VAL A 51 -2.72 -5.31 -21.04
C VAL A 51 -3.96 -5.45 -21.92
N GLU A 52 -4.42 -6.68 -22.17
CA GLU A 52 -5.59 -6.93 -23.03
C GLU A 52 -6.88 -6.38 -22.42
N LEU A 53 -7.01 -6.45 -21.11
CA LEU A 53 -8.18 -5.88 -20.42
C LEU A 53 -8.22 -4.36 -20.59
N THR A 54 -7.08 -3.67 -20.44
CA THR A 54 -7.01 -2.20 -20.63
C THR A 54 -7.31 -1.81 -22.07
N LEU A 55 -6.75 -2.52 -23.05
CA LEU A 55 -7.05 -2.31 -24.47
C LEU A 55 -8.53 -2.54 -24.79
N SER A 56 -9.15 -3.57 -24.18
CA SER A 56 -10.58 -3.87 -24.36
C SER A 56 -11.47 -2.78 -23.77
N LEU A 57 -11.11 -2.22 -22.62
CA LEU A 57 -11.80 -1.09 -22.01
C LEU A 57 -11.79 0.12 -22.96
N TYR A 58 -10.63 0.46 -23.53
CA TYR A 58 -10.46 1.63 -24.39
C TYR A 58 -10.98 1.43 -25.81
N ASN A 59 -11.16 0.17 -26.22
CA ASN A 59 -11.89 -0.15 -27.46
C ASN A 59 -13.40 0.07 -27.33
N VAL A 60 -13.95 0.03 -26.09
CA VAL A 60 -15.40 0.09 -25.85
C VAL A 60 -15.84 1.43 -25.28
N PHE A 61 -15.09 2.00 -24.33
CA PHE A 61 -15.47 3.23 -23.64
C PHE A 61 -14.77 4.46 -24.22
N ASP A 62 -15.42 5.60 -24.03
CA ASP A 62 -14.92 6.90 -24.46
C ASP A 62 -14.33 7.65 -23.28
N LEU A 63 -13.00 7.66 -23.13
CA LEU A 63 -12.35 8.26 -21.97
C LEU A 63 -12.45 9.79 -21.93
N ASP A 64 -12.77 10.46 -23.03
CA ASP A 64 -13.08 11.88 -23.01
C ASP A 64 -14.37 12.16 -22.21
N LYS A 65 -15.26 11.16 -22.15
CA LYS A 65 -16.55 11.21 -21.48
C LYS A 65 -16.60 10.28 -20.27
N ASP A 66 -16.35 8.98 -20.47
CA ASP A 66 -16.48 7.92 -19.48
C ASP A 66 -15.36 7.97 -18.43
N LYS A 67 -15.61 7.48 -17.21
CA LYS A 67 -14.67 7.52 -16.08
C LYS A 67 -14.20 6.13 -15.72
N VAL A 68 -12.89 5.89 -15.79
CA VAL A 68 -12.26 4.62 -15.39
C VAL A 68 -11.42 4.84 -14.14
N ILE A 69 -11.73 4.10 -13.07
CA ILE A 69 -11.06 4.18 -11.77
C ILE A 69 -10.30 2.89 -11.53
N TRP A 70 -9.00 3.02 -11.27
CA TRP A 70 -8.11 1.90 -11.00
C TRP A 70 -7.97 1.69 -9.50
N ASP A 71 -8.45 0.56 -8.97
CA ASP A 71 -8.22 0.22 -7.55
C ASP A 71 -6.74 -0.01 -7.28
N VAL A 72 -6.20 0.51 -6.18
CA VAL A 72 -4.76 0.60 -5.92
C VAL A 72 -4.02 1.47 -6.94
N GLY A 73 -4.23 1.23 -8.23
CA GLY A 73 -3.62 1.98 -9.33
C GLY A 73 -2.22 1.51 -9.75
N HIS A 74 -1.62 0.53 -9.06
CA HIS A 74 -0.30 -0.02 -9.41
C HIS A 74 -0.27 -0.74 -10.77
N GLN A 75 -1.41 -1.11 -11.33
CA GLN A 75 -1.59 -1.73 -12.65
C GLN A 75 -1.92 -0.72 -13.76
N SER A 76 -1.71 0.58 -13.55
CA SER A 76 -2.12 1.65 -14.47
C SER A 76 -1.08 2.03 -15.53
N TYR A 77 0.04 1.31 -15.68
CA TYR A 77 1.07 1.69 -16.64
C TYR A 77 0.59 1.62 -18.09
N VAL A 78 -0.23 0.62 -18.44
CA VAL A 78 -0.86 0.53 -19.75
C VAL A 78 -1.76 1.74 -20.01
N HIS A 79 -2.54 2.15 -19.00
CA HIS A 79 -3.33 3.38 -19.04
C HIS A 79 -2.46 4.61 -19.30
N LYS A 80 -1.32 4.74 -18.59
CA LYS A 80 -0.39 5.86 -18.81
C LYS A 80 0.21 5.88 -20.22
N ILE A 81 0.56 4.72 -20.78
CA ILE A 81 1.04 4.59 -22.16
C ILE A 81 -0.03 5.11 -23.14
N LEU A 82 -1.26 4.61 -23.01
CA LEU A 82 -2.35 4.91 -23.91
C LEU A 82 -2.85 6.36 -23.79
N THR A 83 -2.60 7.03 -22.67
CA THR A 83 -2.99 8.42 -22.43
C THR A 83 -1.85 9.42 -22.65
N GLY A 84 -0.91 9.08 -23.54
CA GLY A 84 0.11 10.00 -24.06
C GLY A 84 1.34 10.20 -23.18
N ARG A 85 1.57 9.33 -22.19
CA ARG A 85 2.72 9.44 -21.26
C ARG A 85 3.86 8.46 -21.57
N LYS A 86 3.80 7.75 -22.71
CA LYS A 86 4.79 6.76 -23.14
C LYS A 86 6.24 7.27 -23.05
N ASP A 87 6.49 8.47 -23.55
CA ASP A 87 7.84 9.02 -23.62
C ASP A 87 8.42 9.44 -22.27
N LYS A 88 7.60 9.47 -21.21
CA LYS A 88 8.03 9.78 -19.84
C LYS A 88 8.45 8.55 -19.03
N PHE A 89 8.36 7.33 -19.57
CA PHE A 89 8.62 6.10 -18.81
C PHE A 89 10.06 5.93 -18.34
N ASP A 90 11.03 6.59 -18.96
CA ASP A 90 12.41 6.59 -18.46
C ASP A 90 12.56 7.34 -17.13
N SER A 91 11.58 8.18 -16.76
CA SER A 91 11.50 8.87 -15.48
C SER A 91 10.53 8.22 -14.48
N LEU A 92 10.00 7.03 -14.78
CA LEU A 92 9.02 6.35 -13.92
C LEU A 92 9.54 6.18 -12.49
N ARG A 93 8.76 6.67 -11.51
CA ARG A 93 9.06 6.64 -10.07
C ARG A 93 10.33 7.41 -9.64
N ASN A 94 10.91 8.23 -10.52
CA ASN A 94 11.99 9.14 -10.21
C ASN A 94 11.43 10.50 -9.80
N PHE A 95 12.14 11.22 -8.93
CA PHE A 95 11.72 12.55 -8.49
C PHE A 95 11.48 13.51 -9.67
N GLY A 96 10.32 14.17 -9.66
CA GLY A 96 9.87 15.03 -10.75
C GLY A 96 9.48 14.31 -12.05
N GLY A 97 9.50 12.98 -12.05
CA GLY A 97 9.12 12.15 -13.19
C GLY A 97 7.71 11.58 -13.08
N LEU A 98 7.47 10.50 -13.84
CA LEU A 98 6.17 9.83 -13.91
C LEU A 98 5.89 9.03 -12.62
N SER A 99 4.74 9.25 -11.99
CA SER A 99 4.29 8.50 -10.82
C SER A 99 4.03 7.02 -11.13
N GLY A 100 4.26 6.15 -10.16
CA GLY A 100 3.89 4.73 -10.23
C GLY A 100 2.39 4.44 -10.08
N PHE A 101 1.58 5.47 -9.82
CA PHE A 101 0.12 5.40 -9.61
C PHE A 101 -0.58 6.46 -10.46
N PRO A 102 -1.91 6.37 -10.66
CA PRO A 102 -2.69 7.44 -11.29
C PRO A 102 -2.53 8.75 -10.51
N LYS A 103 -2.31 9.85 -11.23
CA LYS A 103 -2.14 11.18 -10.66
C LYS A 103 -2.84 12.22 -11.51
N ARG A 104 -3.80 12.96 -10.93
CA ARG A 104 -4.65 13.93 -11.64
C ARG A 104 -3.86 15.07 -12.27
N GLU A 105 -2.74 15.43 -11.65
CA GLU A 105 -1.82 16.44 -12.20
C GLU A 105 -1.09 15.96 -13.47
N GLU A 106 -0.96 14.64 -13.68
CA GLU A 106 -0.28 14.10 -14.86
C GLU A 106 -1.20 14.01 -16.08
N SER A 107 -2.50 13.78 -15.88
CA SER A 107 -3.44 13.57 -16.97
C SER A 107 -4.89 13.79 -16.56
N VAL A 108 -5.68 14.40 -17.45
CA VAL A 108 -7.14 14.55 -17.28
C VAL A 108 -7.88 13.20 -17.26
N TYR A 109 -7.25 12.15 -17.78
CA TYR A 109 -7.79 10.79 -17.78
C TYR A 109 -7.59 10.06 -16.42
N ASP A 110 -6.77 10.58 -15.53
CA ASP A 110 -6.60 10.08 -14.16
C ASP A 110 -7.71 10.71 -13.28
N CYS A 111 -8.96 10.27 -13.48
CA CYS A 111 -10.13 10.89 -12.85
C CYS A 111 -10.18 10.75 -11.32
N PHE A 112 -9.43 9.80 -10.75
CA PHE A 112 -9.29 9.58 -9.31
C PHE A 112 -7.91 9.04 -8.98
N GLU A 113 -7.24 9.66 -8.00
CA GLU A 113 -5.95 9.19 -7.50
C GLU A 113 -6.14 7.99 -6.58
N SER A 114 -5.24 7.04 -6.66
CA SER A 114 -5.27 5.83 -5.85
C SER A 114 -3.85 5.39 -5.48
N GLY A 115 -3.74 4.53 -4.52
CA GLY A 115 -2.49 3.96 -3.99
C GLY A 115 -2.83 2.90 -2.95
N HIS A 116 -3.89 3.13 -2.19
CA HIS A 116 -4.48 2.17 -1.27
C HIS A 116 -5.61 1.39 -1.94
N SER A 117 -5.79 0.13 -1.54
CA SER A 117 -6.78 -0.78 -2.13
C SER A 117 -8.21 -0.51 -1.65
N SER A 118 -9.18 -1.12 -2.36
CA SER A 118 -10.58 -1.26 -1.95
C SER A 118 -11.42 0.03 -1.99
N THR A 119 -10.89 1.12 -2.60
CA THR A 119 -11.55 2.43 -2.64
C THR A 119 -12.30 2.70 -3.95
N SER A 120 -11.97 1.99 -5.03
CA SER A 120 -12.44 2.30 -6.38
C SER A 120 -13.95 2.19 -6.56
N ILE A 121 -14.60 1.21 -5.91
CA ILE A 121 -16.05 1.03 -6.02
C ILE A 121 -16.77 2.20 -5.33
N SER A 122 -16.32 2.59 -4.13
CA SER A 122 -16.89 3.73 -3.41
C SER A 122 -16.73 5.04 -4.18
N ALA A 123 -15.51 5.30 -4.71
CA ALA A 123 -15.22 6.49 -5.50
C ALA A 123 -16.08 6.52 -6.79
N GLY A 124 -16.14 5.37 -7.50
CA GLY A 124 -16.97 5.22 -8.69
C GLY A 124 -18.45 5.38 -8.41
N LEU A 125 -18.95 4.84 -7.29
CA LEU A 125 -20.33 5.03 -6.88
C LEU A 125 -20.66 6.51 -6.62
N GLY A 126 -19.73 7.23 -5.98
CA GLY A 126 -19.85 8.69 -5.81
C GLY A 126 -19.94 9.42 -7.14
N MET A 127 -19.08 9.09 -8.11
CA MET A 127 -19.12 9.67 -9.45
C MET A 127 -20.40 9.32 -10.22
N ALA A 128 -20.87 8.07 -10.12
CA ALA A 128 -22.10 7.63 -10.77
C ALA A 128 -23.34 8.37 -10.22
N ARG A 129 -23.38 8.60 -8.91
CA ARG A 129 -24.45 9.38 -8.28
C ARG A 129 -24.40 10.88 -8.64
N ALA A 130 -23.19 11.46 -8.73
CA ALA A 130 -23.02 12.82 -9.20
C ALA A 130 -23.52 12.96 -10.65
N ARG A 131 -23.15 12.01 -11.54
CA ARG A 131 -23.70 11.93 -12.90
C ARG A 131 -25.23 11.91 -12.92
N ASP A 132 -25.85 11.04 -12.11
CA ASP A 132 -27.31 10.88 -12.08
C ASP A 132 -27.99 12.17 -11.58
N LEU A 133 -27.40 12.85 -10.59
CA LEU A 133 -27.92 14.12 -10.05
C LEU A 133 -27.76 15.29 -11.04
N HIS A 134 -26.68 15.31 -11.83
CA HIS A 134 -26.49 16.35 -12.86
C HIS A 134 -27.29 16.07 -14.13
N GLY A 135 -27.80 14.84 -14.32
CA GLY A 135 -28.43 14.42 -15.56
C GLY A 135 -27.42 14.17 -16.71
N ASP A 136 -26.15 13.93 -16.36
CA ASP A 136 -25.10 13.63 -17.31
C ASP A 136 -25.25 12.20 -17.84
N ASP A 137 -24.65 11.94 -19.01
CA ASP A 137 -24.68 10.63 -19.68
C ASP A 137 -23.26 10.11 -19.96
N TYR A 138 -22.57 9.66 -18.92
CA TYR A 138 -21.29 8.95 -19.03
C TYR A 138 -21.29 7.66 -18.21
N ASP A 139 -20.48 6.70 -18.64
CA ASP A 139 -20.32 5.46 -17.89
C ASP A 139 -19.22 5.62 -16.82
N VAL A 140 -19.42 4.93 -15.69
CA VAL A 140 -18.43 4.85 -14.62
C VAL A 140 -18.00 3.40 -14.46
N ILE A 141 -16.69 3.17 -14.55
CA ILE A 141 -16.08 1.85 -14.54
C ILE A 141 -15.04 1.79 -13.41
N SER A 142 -15.21 0.91 -12.44
CA SER A 142 -14.18 0.58 -11.44
C SER A 142 -13.49 -0.71 -11.81
N VAL A 143 -12.16 -0.70 -11.89
CA VAL A 143 -11.33 -1.89 -12.11
C VAL A 143 -10.70 -2.28 -10.78
N ILE A 144 -11.13 -3.40 -10.20
CA ILE A 144 -10.70 -3.87 -8.89
C ILE A 144 -10.12 -5.28 -8.98
N GLY A 145 -9.02 -5.53 -8.27
CA GLY A 145 -8.44 -6.86 -8.12
C GLY A 145 -9.21 -7.72 -7.10
N ASP A 146 -9.13 -9.04 -7.27
CA ASP A 146 -9.75 -10.02 -6.37
C ASP A 146 -9.27 -9.90 -4.92
N GLY A 147 -7.99 -9.57 -4.69
CA GLY A 147 -7.48 -9.26 -3.35
C GLY A 147 -8.09 -8.00 -2.75
N ALA A 148 -8.20 -6.92 -3.53
CA ALA A 148 -8.78 -5.66 -3.07
C ALA A 148 -10.30 -5.75 -2.81
N LEU A 149 -11.01 -6.65 -3.52
CA LEU A 149 -12.43 -6.91 -3.30
C LEU A 149 -12.72 -7.51 -1.91
N THR A 150 -11.74 -8.14 -1.27
CA THR A 150 -11.90 -8.70 0.09
C THR A 150 -11.89 -7.64 1.19
N GLY A 151 -11.49 -6.41 0.89
CA GLY A 151 -11.47 -5.31 1.84
C GLY A 151 -12.86 -4.85 2.25
N GLY A 152 -13.04 -4.46 3.53
CA GLY A 152 -14.34 -4.08 4.10
C GLY A 152 -15.04 -2.97 3.32
N MET A 153 -14.32 -1.91 2.95
CA MET A 153 -14.89 -0.78 2.20
C MET A 153 -15.44 -1.20 0.82
N ALA A 154 -14.78 -2.14 0.13
CA ALA A 154 -15.30 -2.66 -1.13
C ALA A 154 -16.63 -3.41 -0.93
N LEU A 155 -16.76 -4.20 0.16
CA LEU A 155 -17.99 -4.91 0.51
C LEU A 155 -19.12 -3.95 0.93
N GLU A 156 -18.80 -2.89 1.67
CA GLU A 156 -19.74 -1.83 2.02
C GLU A 156 -20.29 -1.15 0.76
N ALA A 157 -19.39 -0.82 -0.19
CA ALA A 157 -19.80 -0.22 -1.46
C ALA A 157 -20.66 -1.17 -2.31
N LEU A 158 -20.36 -2.47 -2.35
CA LEU A 158 -21.19 -3.48 -3.03
C LEU A 158 -22.59 -3.59 -2.40
N ASN A 159 -22.66 -3.54 -1.08
CA ASN A 159 -23.93 -3.55 -0.35
C ASN A 159 -24.80 -2.35 -0.71
N ASP A 160 -24.21 -1.14 -0.75
CA ASP A 160 -24.94 0.09 -1.07
C ASP A 160 -25.36 0.16 -2.55
N ILE A 161 -24.46 -0.19 -3.49
CA ILE A 161 -24.78 -0.15 -4.93
C ILE A 161 -25.87 -1.16 -5.30
N GLY A 162 -25.83 -2.35 -4.68
CA GLY A 162 -26.83 -3.39 -4.91
C GLY A 162 -28.22 -2.98 -4.40
N PHE A 163 -28.29 -2.33 -3.24
CA PHE A 163 -29.55 -1.81 -2.67
C PHE A 163 -30.17 -0.71 -3.54
N ARG A 164 -29.39 0.30 -3.93
CA ARG A 164 -29.87 1.45 -4.69
C ARG A 164 -29.90 1.23 -6.21
N LYS A 165 -29.29 0.17 -6.70
CA LYS A 165 -29.21 -0.20 -8.13
C LYS A 165 -28.65 0.91 -9.03
N THR A 166 -27.71 1.68 -8.51
CA THR A 166 -27.03 2.75 -9.28
C THR A 166 -26.29 2.13 -10.48
N LYS A 167 -26.51 2.66 -11.69
CA LYS A 167 -25.84 2.18 -12.90
C LYS A 167 -24.34 2.44 -12.82
N MET A 168 -23.55 1.37 -12.72
CA MET A 168 -22.09 1.38 -12.68
C MET A 168 -21.55 0.02 -13.11
N ILE A 169 -20.37 0.01 -13.72
CA ILE A 169 -19.67 -1.20 -14.14
C ILE A 169 -18.49 -1.44 -13.20
N ILE A 170 -18.43 -2.64 -12.64
CA ILE A 170 -17.32 -3.12 -11.81
C ILE A 170 -16.61 -4.22 -12.58
N VAL A 171 -15.34 -4.03 -12.92
CA VAL A 171 -14.51 -5.05 -13.55
C VAL A 171 -13.66 -5.70 -12.47
N LEU A 172 -14.05 -6.92 -12.09
CA LEU A 172 -13.31 -7.76 -11.16
C LEU A 172 -12.20 -8.49 -11.93
N ASN A 173 -10.96 -8.05 -11.74
CA ASN A 173 -9.76 -8.67 -12.30
C ASN A 173 -9.23 -9.74 -11.35
N ASP A 174 -9.57 -10.99 -11.60
CA ASP A 174 -9.18 -12.13 -10.78
C ASP A 174 -7.92 -12.80 -11.32
N ASN A 175 -6.82 -12.69 -10.60
CA ASN A 175 -5.56 -13.38 -10.88
C ASN A 175 -5.06 -14.25 -9.72
N GLN A 176 -5.90 -14.47 -8.67
CA GLN A 176 -5.65 -15.24 -7.45
C GLN A 176 -4.56 -14.68 -6.53
N MET A 177 -4.11 -13.46 -6.78
CA MET A 177 -2.97 -12.89 -6.06
C MET A 177 -3.15 -11.40 -5.79
N SER A 178 -2.96 -11.03 -4.54
CA SER A 178 -2.58 -9.67 -4.15
C SER A 178 -1.04 -9.53 -4.22
N ILE A 179 -0.38 -9.16 -3.14
CA ILE A 179 1.08 -9.33 -2.99
C ILE A 179 1.40 -10.82 -2.80
N SER A 180 0.62 -11.54 -1.98
CA SER A 180 0.66 -13.00 -1.77
C SER A 180 -0.59 -13.67 -2.34
N LYS A 181 -0.72 -15.00 -2.19
CA LYS A 181 -1.99 -15.71 -2.51
C LYS A 181 -3.10 -15.12 -1.66
N ASN A 182 -4.24 -14.84 -2.29
CA ASN A 182 -5.38 -14.32 -1.57
C ASN A 182 -5.92 -15.32 -0.54
N VAL A 183 -6.31 -14.82 0.62
CA VAL A 183 -6.88 -15.59 1.72
C VAL A 183 -8.35 -15.21 1.94
N GLY A 184 -9.08 -16.05 2.67
CA GLY A 184 -10.45 -15.78 3.07
C GLY A 184 -11.54 -16.43 2.21
N GLY A 185 -12.78 -16.39 2.72
CA GLY A 185 -13.94 -17.07 2.15
C GLY A 185 -14.31 -16.57 0.75
N ILE A 186 -14.22 -15.27 0.50
CA ILE A 186 -14.51 -14.69 -0.82
C ILE A 186 -13.51 -15.16 -1.86
N SER A 187 -12.22 -15.19 -1.51
CA SER A 187 -11.17 -15.69 -2.41
C SER A 187 -11.38 -17.17 -2.74
N LYS A 188 -11.76 -17.97 -1.74
CA LYS A 188 -12.13 -19.39 -1.95
C LYS A 188 -13.36 -19.50 -2.86
N TYR A 189 -14.41 -18.72 -2.61
CA TYR A 189 -15.62 -18.66 -3.43
C TYR A 189 -15.30 -18.36 -4.90
N LEU A 190 -14.47 -17.35 -5.17
CA LEU A 190 -14.04 -17.01 -6.54
C LEU A 190 -13.20 -18.12 -7.18
N SER A 191 -12.37 -18.82 -6.39
CA SER A 191 -11.52 -19.91 -6.89
C SER A 191 -12.30 -21.16 -7.29
N GLU A 192 -13.41 -21.47 -6.60
CA GLU A 192 -14.26 -22.63 -6.89
C GLU A 192 -14.84 -22.57 -8.32
N PHE A 193 -15.12 -21.36 -8.85
CA PHE A 193 -15.62 -21.19 -10.23
C PHE A 193 -14.62 -21.57 -11.32
N ARG A 194 -13.33 -21.59 -11.04
CA ARG A 194 -12.29 -21.97 -12.01
C ARG A 194 -12.15 -23.47 -12.16
N ILE A 195 -12.49 -24.22 -11.11
CA ILE A 195 -12.25 -25.67 -11.01
C ILE A 195 -13.48 -26.46 -11.46
N ASP A 196 -14.68 -25.86 -11.45
CA ASP A 196 -15.93 -26.54 -11.78
C ASP A 196 -15.96 -26.99 -13.25
N PRO A 197 -16.13 -28.30 -13.54
CA PRO A 197 -16.34 -28.82 -14.90
C PRO A 197 -17.54 -28.18 -15.61
N THR A 198 -18.54 -27.70 -14.87
CA THR A 198 -19.68 -26.92 -15.35
C THR A 198 -19.21 -25.61 -15.98
N TYR A 199 -18.13 -25.01 -15.51
CA TYR A 199 -17.49 -23.84 -16.10
C TYR A 199 -17.04 -24.10 -17.55
N ASN A 200 -16.38 -25.22 -17.81
CA ASN A 200 -15.95 -25.59 -19.16
C ASN A 200 -17.15 -25.87 -20.09
N ARG A 201 -18.27 -26.36 -19.54
CA ARG A 201 -19.53 -26.56 -20.24
C ARG A 201 -20.23 -25.23 -20.52
N ILE A 202 -20.34 -24.35 -19.51
CA ILE A 202 -20.87 -22.98 -19.65
C ILE A 202 -20.02 -22.16 -20.62
N LYS A 203 -18.69 -22.26 -20.59
CA LYS A 203 -17.77 -21.63 -21.56
C LYS A 203 -18.07 -22.09 -22.98
N LYS A 204 -18.37 -23.37 -23.21
CA LYS A 204 -18.80 -23.89 -24.51
C LYS A 204 -20.21 -23.40 -24.90
N GLU A 205 -21.14 -23.34 -23.95
CA GLU A 205 -22.54 -22.90 -24.20
C GLU A 205 -22.63 -21.38 -24.39
N ILE A 206 -21.91 -20.56 -23.61
CA ILE A 206 -21.79 -19.13 -23.83
C ILE A 206 -21.18 -18.86 -25.21
N ASN A 207 -20.11 -19.54 -25.57
CA ASN A 207 -19.50 -19.40 -26.90
C ASN A 207 -20.45 -19.87 -28.02
N SER A 208 -21.28 -20.90 -27.79
CA SER A 208 -22.26 -21.37 -28.78
C SER A 208 -23.49 -20.45 -28.89
N THR A 209 -23.96 -19.92 -27.76
CA THR A 209 -25.06 -18.95 -27.69
C THR A 209 -24.64 -17.59 -28.23
N LEU A 210 -23.40 -17.17 -27.91
CA LEU A 210 -22.80 -15.96 -28.45
C LEU A 210 -22.56 -16.03 -29.98
N ARG A 211 -22.40 -17.23 -30.55
CA ARG A 211 -22.35 -17.45 -32.03
C ARG A 211 -23.71 -17.39 -32.71
N LYS A 212 -24.81 -17.58 -31.95
CA LYS A 212 -26.18 -17.70 -32.48
C LYS A 212 -27.03 -16.44 -32.37
N ILE A 213 -26.52 -15.31 -31.84
CA ILE A 213 -27.27 -14.07 -31.75
C ILE A 213 -27.04 -13.26 -33.06
N PRO A 214 -28.01 -13.20 -33.97
CA PRO A 214 -28.03 -12.17 -35.02
C PRO A 214 -28.30 -10.81 -34.34
N THR A 215 -27.70 -9.78 -34.89
CA THR A 215 -28.05 -8.39 -34.59
C THR A 215 -29.57 -8.21 -34.71
N VAL A 216 -30.23 -7.69 -33.67
CA VAL A 216 -31.59 -7.10 -33.63
C VAL A 216 -32.59 -7.76 -32.68
N GLY A 217 -33.21 -6.94 -31.83
CA GLY A 217 -34.61 -7.01 -31.41
C GLY A 217 -34.94 -7.31 -29.95
N ASN A 218 -35.74 -6.45 -29.38
CA ASN A 218 -36.29 -6.39 -28.01
C ASN A 218 -37.15 -7.60 -27.58
N GLY A 219 -36.66 -8.85 -27.66
CA GLY A 219 -37.53 -10.00 -27.37
C GLY A 219 -37.02 -11.02 -26.35
N MET A 220 -35.81 -10.87 -25.76
CA MET A 220 -35.12 -12.00 -25.09
C MET A 220 -34.99 -11.93 -23.56
N VAL A 221 -35.69 -11.04 -22.88
CA VAL A 221 -35.67 -10.96 -21.40
C VAL A 221 -36.46 -12.12 -20.75
N ASN A 222 -37.42 -12.72 -21.46
CA ASN A 222 -38.35 -13.71 -20.87
C ASN A 222 -37.91 -15.17 -20.98
N SER A 223 -36.83 -15.50 -21.69
CA SER A 223 -36.41 -16.91 -21.88
C SER A 223 -35.45 -17.41 -20.80
N ILE A 224 -34.89 -16.53 -19.96
CA ILE A 224 -33.97 -16.90 -18.88
C ILE A 224 -34.73 -17.36 -17.61
N HIS A 225 -36.01 -17.00 -17.47
CA HIS A 225 -36.82 -17.37 -16.30
C HIS A 225 -37.31 -18.84 -16.29
N LYS A 226 -37.22 -19.58 -17.39
CA LYS A 226 -37.77 -20.94 -17.49
C LYS A 226 -36.81 -22.09 -17.12
N ILE A 227 -35.56 -21.79 -16.74
CA ILE A 227 -34.59 -22.83 -16.30
C ILE A 227 -34.53 -22.96 -14.76
N LYS A 228 -35.35 -22.23 -14.03
CA LYS A 228 -35.28 -22.12 -12.56
C LYS A 228 -35.79 -23.33 -11.73
N ASP A 229 -36.51 -24.26 -12.31
CA ASP A 229 -37.29 -25.23 -11.50
C ASP A 229 -36.76 -26.68 -11.47
N GLY A 230 -35.51 -26.93 -11.89
CA GLY A 230 -35.05 -28.32 -12.03
C GLY A 230 -33.67 -28.69 -11.46
N ILE A 231 -32.88 -27.80 -10.85
CA ILE A 231 -31.52 -28.15 -10.42
C ILE A 231 -31.34 -27.88 -8.93
N LYS A 232 -31.36 -28.93 -8.15
CA LYS A 232 -30.88 -28.96 -6.76
C LYS A 232 -29.42 -28.51 -6.70
N GLN A 233 -29.15 -27.46 -5.90
CA GLN A 233 -27.85 -27.08 -5.33
C GLN A 233 -26.62 -27.17 -6.25
N VAL A 234 -26.67 -26.64 -7.45
CA VAL A 234 -25.47 -26.24 -8.18
C VAL A 234 -25.18 -24.80 -7.75
N ILE A 235 -24.04 -24.58 -7.11
CA ILE A 235 -23.55 -23.22 -6.81
C ILE A 235 -23.31 -22.55 -8.16
N VAL A 236 -24.23 -21.68 -8.57
CA VAL A 236 -24.09 -20.93 -9.82
C VAL A 236 -23.09 -19.79 -9.57
N PRO A 237 -22.06 -19.65 -10.41
CA PRO A 237 -21.12 -18.52 -10.32
C PRO A 237 -21.87 -17.19 -10.21
N GLY A 238 -21.44 -16.34 -9.26
CA GLY A 238 -22.01 -14.99 -9.12
C GLY A 238 -23.27 -14.87 -8.29
N MET A 239 -23.83 -15.96 -7.72
CA MET A 239 -25.04 -15.91 -6.88
C MET A 239 -24.92 -14.87 -5.76
N LEU A 240 -23.76 -14.71 -5.13
CA LEU A 240 -23.54 -13.71 -4.09
C LEU A 240 -23.88 -12.30 -4.60
N PHE A 241 -23.35 -11.92 -5.75
CA PHE A 241 -23.57 -10.59 -6.34
C PHE A 241 -25.00 -10.42 -6.84
N GLU A 242 -25.57 -11.44 -7.46
CA GLU A 242 -26.97 -11.44 -7.92
C GLU A 242 -27.95 -11.29 -6.75
N HIS A 243 -27.71 -11.96 -5.61
CA HIS A 243 -28.51 -11.79 -4.40
C HIS A 243 -28.36 -10.41 -3.77
N MET A 244 -27.21 -9.77 -3.93
CA MET A 244 -27.01 -8.35 -3.56
C MET A 244 -27.69 -7.38 -4.55
N GLY A 245 -28.26 -7.85 -5.66
CA GLY A 245 -28.90 -7.02 -6.67
C GLY A 245 -27.95 -6.45 -7.74
N ILE A 246 -26.75 -7.04 -7.86
CA ILE A 246 -25.73 -6.67 -8.83
C ILE A 246 -25.67 -7.73 -9.93
N LYS A 247 -25.85 -7.33 -11.20
CA LYS A 247 -25.79 -8.26 -12.33
C LYS A 247 -24.37 -8.81 -12.49
N TYR A 248 -24.25 -10.14 -12.53
CA TYR A 248 -22.96 -10.80 -12.72
C TYR A 248 -22.77 -11.29 -14.16
N LEU A 249 -21.62 -10.96 -14.76
CA LEU A 249 -21.20 -11.41 -16.08
C LEU A 249 -19.81 -12.04 -15.99
N GLY A 250 -19.69 -13.30 -16.33
CA GLY A 250 -18.42 -14.02 -16.31
C GLY A 250 -18.49 -15.41 -15.71
N PRO A 251 -17.34 -16.03 -15.38
CA PRO A 251 -16.00 -15.51 -15.61
C PRO A 251 -15.57 -15.59 -17.10
N ILE A 252 -14.69 -14.68 -17.53
CA ILE A 252 -14.22 -14.52 -18.91
C ILE A 252 -12.69 -14.55 -18.91
N ASP A 253 -12.08 -15.07 -19.98
CA ASP A 253 -10.66 -14.96 -20.21
C ASP A 253 -10.29 -13.49 -20.47
N GLY A 254 -9.60 -12.85 -19.51
CA GLY A 254 -9.18 -11.44 -19.59
C GLY A 254 -8.11 -11.16 -20.64
N HIS A 255 -7.51 -12.22 -21.22
CA HIS A 255 -6.55 -12.11 -22.32
C HIS A 255 -7.19 -12.29 -23.71
N ASP A 256 -8.50 -12.60 -23.80
CA ASP A 256 -9.26 -12.59 -25.04
C ASP A 256 -9.94 -11.23 -25.27
N ILE A 257 -9.26 -10.32 -25.98
CA ILE A 257 -9.75 -8.96 -26.26
C ILE A 257 -11.16 -9.00 -26.88
N LYS A 258 -11.43 -9.97 -27.78
CA LYS A 258 -12.73 -10.09 -28.45
C LYS A 258 -13.84 -10.43 -27.48
N ALA A 259 -13.60 -11.40 -26.59
CA ALA A 259 -14.56 -11.82 -25.58
C ALA A 259 -14.82 -10.71 -24.57
N VAL A 260 -13.74 -10.08 -24.06
CA VAL A 260 -13.83 -8.98 -23.08
C VAL A 260 -14.58 -7.79 -23.67
N SER A 261 -14.19 -7.31 -24.86
CA SER A 261 -14.86 -6.18 -25.52
C SER A 261 -16.36 -6.45 -25.78
N LYS A 262 -16.73 -7.70 -26.11
CA LYS A 262 -18.14 -8.07 -26.30
C LYS A 262 -18.93 -7.96 -25.00
N VAL A 263 -18.39 -8.41 -23.89
CA VAL A 263 -19.09 -8.36 -22.58
C VAL A 263 -19.13 -6.93 -22.04
N LEU A 264 -18.09 -6.14 -22.23
CA LEU A 264 -18.09 -4.71 -21.89
C LEU A 264 -19.20 -3.95 -22.65
N LYS A 265 -19.37 -4.21 -23.94
CA LYS A 265 -20.46 -3.65 -24.75
C LYS A 265 -21.85 -4.07 -24.25
N LEU A 266 -21.99 -5.33 -23.81
CA LEU A 266 -23.23 -5.81 -23.20
C LEU A 266 -23.50 -5.08 -21.87
N ALA A 267 -22.50 -4.97 -21.00
CA ALA A 267 -22.62 -4.32 -19.70
C ALA A 267 -23.01 -2.83 -19.81
N LYS A 268 -22.48 -2.12 -20.81
CA LYS A 268 -22.81 -0.72 -21.09
C LYS A 268 -24.32 -0.49 -21.29
N ASN A 269 -25.02 -1.48 -21.85
CA ASN A 269 -26.45 -1.41 -22.14
C ASN A 269 -27.36 -1.91 -20.98
N ILE A 270 -26.78 -2.39 -19.88
CA ILE A 270 -27.57 -2.85 -18.72
C ILE A 270 -27.90 -1.63 -17.85
N ASN A 271 -29.17 -1.48 -17.55
CA ASN A 271 -29.63 -0.44 -16.62
C ASN A 271 -29.54 -0.96 -15.19
N GLY A 272 -28.47 -0.60 -14.48
CA GLY A 272 -28.19 -1.00 -13.12
C GLY A 272 -26.71 -1.40 -12.90
N PRO A 273 -26.35 -1.85 -11.68
CA PRO A 273 -24.97 -2.23 -11.38
C PRO A 273 -24.62 -3.57 -12.01
N VAL A 274 -23.42 -3.63 -12.60
CA VAL A 274 -22.90 -4.84 -13.24
C VAL A 274 -21.50 -5.13 -12.71
N ILE A 275 -21.24 -6.39 -12.34
CA ILE A 275 -19.89 -6.89 -12.11
C ILE A 275 -19.47 -7.82 -13.25
N ILE A 276 -18.35 -7.51 -13.88
CA ILE A 276 -17.73 -8.32 -14.93
C ILE A 276 -16.54 -9.03 -14.33
N HIS A 277 -16.59 -10.34 -14.22
CA HIS A 277 -15.50 -11.15 -13.68
C HIS A 277 -14.58 -11.60 -14.82
N VAL A 278 -13.35 -11.10 -14.81
CA VAL A 278 -12.31 -11.46 -15.78
C VAL A 278 -11.19 -12.22 -15.09
N ILE A 279 -10.73 -13.29 -15.71
CA ILE A 279 -9.61 -14.11 -15.24
C ILE A 279 -8.36 -13.71 -16.01
N THR A 280 -7.32 -13.27 -15.29
CA THR A 280 -6.04 -12.90 -15.89
C THR A 280 -4.89 -13.67 -15.28
N LYS A 281 -3.71 -13.59 -15.90
CA LYS A 281 -2.46 -14.16 -15.39
C LYS A 281 -1.48 -13.06 -15.08
N LYS A 282 -1.13 -12.91 -13.80
CA LYS A 282 -0.14 -11.96 -13.33
C LYS A 282 1.22 -12.26 -13.95
N GLY A 283 1.91 -11.26 -14.50
CA GLY A 283 3.20 -11.45 -15.18
C GLY A 283 3.13 -11.97 -16.62
N LYS A 284 1.94 -12.04 -17.24
CA LYS A 284 1.68 -12.60 -18.57
C LYS A 284 2.70 -12.14 -19.63
N GLY A 285 3.31 -13.12 -20.31
CA GLY A 285 4.28 -12.88 -21.38
C GLY A 285 5.73 -12.74 -20.93
N TYR A 286 6.02 -12.74 -19.62
CA TYR A 286 7.38 -12.77 -19.09
C TYR A 286 7.53 -13.94 -18.11
N LYS A 287 8.25 -14.99 -18.54
CA LYS A 287 8.34 -16.28 -17.83
C LYS A 287 8.75 -16.15 -16.35
N PHE A 288 9.68 -15.26 -16.03
CA PHE A 288 10.13 -15.06 -14.64
C PHE A 288 9.03 -14.43 -13.78
N ALA A 289 8.29 -13.46 -14.31
CA ALA A 289 7.18 -12.85 -13.59
C ALA A 289 5.94 -13.78 -13.49
N GLU A 290 5.74 -14.68 -14.46
CA GLU A 290 4.68 -15.70 -14.38
C GLU A 290 4.98 -16.76 -13.31
N ASN A 291 6.26 -17.13 -13.14
CA ASN A 291 6.69 -18.13 -12.16
C ASN A 291 6.80 -17.55 -10.74
N GLU A 292 7.29 -16.32 -10.63
CA GLU A 292 7.51 -15.61 -9.36
C GLU A 292 6.79 -14.24 -9.34
N PRO A 293 5.45 -14.21 -9.46
CA PRO A 293 4.71 -12.95 -9.59
C PRO A 293 4.83 -12.04 -8.36
N ARG A 294 5.19 -12.57 -7.21
CA ARG A 294 5.46 -11.81 -5.98
C ARG A 294 6.71 -10.97 -6.12
N LYS A 295 7.83 -11.57 -6.57
CA LYS A 295 9.11 -10.90 -6.79
C LYS A 295 8.97 -9.71 -7.74
N PHE A 296 8.12 -9.85 -8.76
CA PHE A 296 7.86 -8.82 -9.77
C PHE A 296 6.60 -7.98 -9.50
N HIS A 297 6.02 -8.07 -8.31
CA HIS A 297 4.89 -7.21 -7.93
C HIS A 297 5.33 -5.75 -7.77
N GLY A 298 6.38 -5.50 -6.98
CA GLY A 298 7.04 -4.21 -6.83
C GLY A 298 8.55 -4.42 -6.87
N VAL A 299 9.12 -4.44 -8.09
CA VAL A 299 10.50 -4.85 -8.35
C VAL A 299 11.42 -3.63 -8.50
N GLY A 300 12.65 -3.72 -8.00
CA GLY A 300 13.74 -2.81 -8.36
C GLY A 300 14.26 -3.08 -9.77
N PRO A 301 15.29 -2.35 -10.25
CA PRO A 301 15.97 -2.65 -11.50
C PRO A 301 16.45 -4.10 -11.55
N PHE A 302 16.34 -4.74 -12.72
CA PHE A 302 16.67 -6.15 -12.91
C PHE A 302 17.16 -6.44 -14.34
N ILE A 303 17.79 -7.59 -14.54
CA ILE A 303 18.27 -8.06 -15.85
C ILE A 303 17.15 -8.86 -16.53
N PRO A 304 16.56 -8.40 -17.66
CA PRO A 304 15.42 -9.08 -18.29
C PRO A 304 15.71 -10.53 -18.71
N LEU A 305 16.94 -10.84 -19.13
CA LEU A 305 17.31 -12.16 -19.61
C LEU A 305 17.39 -13.25 -18.51
N SER A 306 17.74 -12.86 -17.28
CA SER A 306 17.87 -13.79 -16.15
C SER A 306 16.81 -13.60 -15.07
N GLY A 307 16.12 -12.44 -15.04
CA GLY A 307 15.19 -12.07 -13.96
C GLY A 307 15.89 -11.75 -12.63
N GLU A 308 17.22 -11.58 -12.63
CA GLU A 308 18.02 -11.27 -11.44
C GLU A 308 17.90 -9.79 -11.09
N LEU A 309 17.76 -9.50 -9.79
CA LEU A 309 17.68 -8.13 -9.27
C LEU A 309 19.07 -7.49 -9.21
N CYS A 310 19.17 -6.23 -9.55
CA CYS A 310 20.38 -5.43 -9.39
C CYS A 310 20.46 -4.93 -7.95
N GLY A 311 21.44 -5.36 -7.17
CA GLY A 311 21.69 -4.89 -5.80
C GLY A 311 22.25 -5.96 -4.86
N SER A 312 22.90 -5.52 -3.76
CA SER A 312 23.39 -6.40 -2.71
C SER A 312 22.37 -6.51 -1.56
N SER A 313 22.16 -7.72 -1.04
CA SER A 313 21.30 -7.94 0.13
C SER A 313 22.11 -7.64 1.42
N LYS A 314 21.79 -6.52 2.07
CA LYS A 314 22.15 -6.29 3.48
C LYS A 314 20.94 -6.64 4.34
N GLU A 315 21.17 -7.06 5.60
CA GLU A 315 20.09 -7.29 6.55
C GLU A 315 19.24 -6.00 6.68
N SER A 316 17.94 -6.13 6.38
CA SER A 316 16.99 -5.04 6.53
C SER A 316 16.33 -5.04 7.92
N TYR A 317 15.65 -3.93 8.26
CA TYR A 317 14.84 -3.89 9.49
C TYR A 317 13.73 -4.95 9.48
N SER A 318 13.10 -5.21 8.32
CA SER A 318 12.07 -6.25 8.21
C SER A 318 12.63 -7.65 8.41
N ASP A 319 13.85 -7.95 7.91
CA ASP A 319 14.52 -9.23 8.13
C ASP A 319 14.86 -9.43 9.62
N ALA A 320 15.42 -8.39 10.24
CA ALA A 320 15.76 -8.38 11.66
C ALA A 320 14.53 -8.54 12.57
N PHE A 321 13.42 -7.89 12.22
CA PHE A 321 12.13 -8.07 12.88
C PHE A 321 11.68 -9.53 12.78
N GLY A 322 11.66 -10.11 11.57
CA GLY A 322 11.23 -11.48 11.34
C GLY A 322 12.05 -12.50 12.13
N GLN A 323 13.38 -12.37 12.11
CA GLN A 323 14.29 -13.23 12.87
C GLN A 323 14.02 -13.13 14.38
N GLN A 324 13.90 -11.89 14.90
CA GLN A 324 13.73 -11.66 16.31
C GLN A 324 12.40 -12.21 16.86
N ILE A 325 11.29 -12.05 16.11
CA ILE A 325 10.01 -12.57 16.59
C ILE A 325 9.93 -14.11 16.51
N VAL A 326 10.62 -14.75 15.58
CA VAL A 326 10.75 -16.22 15.53
C VAL A 326 11.48 -16.70 16.79
N GLN A 327 12.60 -16.07 17.15
CA GLN A 327 13.30 -16.41 18.38
C GLN A 327 12.42 -16.24 19.63
N LEU A 328 11.78 -15.07 19.78
CA LEU A 328 10.91 -14.78 20.92
C LEU A 328 9.71 -15.73 21.02
N ALA A 329 9.15 -16.13 19.88
CA ALA A 329 8.03 -17.08 19.82
C ALA A 329 8.45 -18.51 20.15
N GLY A 330 9.71 -18.87 19.93
CA GLY A 330 10.29 -20.14 20.43
C GLY A 330 10.31 -20.20 21.96
N GLU A 331 10.59 -19.08 22.61
CA GLU A 331 10.66 -18.95 24.06
C GLU A 331 9.28 -18.73 24.71
N ASN A 332 8.34 -18.08 24.00
CA ASN A 332 7.02 -17.73 24.53
C ASN A 332 5.89 -18.19 23.58
N LYS A 333 5.15 -19.22 24.01
CA LYS A 333 4.05 -19.82 23.23
C LYS A 333 2.84 -18.89 23.05
N ASN A 334 2.72 -17.83 23.85
CA ASN A 334 1.60 -16.88 23.75
C ASN A 334 1.80 -15.86 22.63
N ILE A 335 2.99 -15.76 22.04
CA ILE A 335 3.23 -14.84 20.91
C ILE A 335 2.55 -15.38 19.66
N VAL A 336 1.71 -14.54 19.06
CA VAL A 336 1.07 -14.77 17.75
C VAL A 336 1.38 -13.62 16.81
N ALA A 337 1.54 -13.90 15.53
CA ALA A 337 1.84 -12.90 14.51
C ALA A 337 0.66 -12.74 13.56
N ILE A 338 0.31 -11.48 13.28
CA ILE A 338 -0.79 -11.10 12.39
C ILE A 338 -0.23 -10.17 11.32
N THR A 339 -0.70 -10.33 10.09
CA THR A 339 -0.42 -9.39 8.98
C THR A 339 -1.66 -9.24 8.09
N ALA A 340 -1.67 -8.19 7.28
CA ALA A 340 -2.73 -7.91 6.32
C ALA A 340 -2.19 -8.01 4.87
N ALA A 341 -2.10 -9.23 4.35
CA ALA A 341 -1.60 -9.56 3.00
C ALA A 341 -0.12 -9.20 2.74
N MET A 342 0.70 -9.03 3.78
CA MET A 342 2.10 -8.58 3.67
C MET A 342 3.11 -9.49 4.39
N PRO A 343 3.00 -10.84 4.35
CA PRO A 343 3.89 -11.70 5.15
C PRO A 343 5.37 -11.54 4.79
N GLU A 344 5.71 -11.48 3.51
CA GLU A 344 7.10 -11.31 3.04
C GLU A 344 7.60 -9.88 3.31
N GLY A 345 6.78 -8.89 2.95
CA GLY A 345 7.16 -7.48 3.07
C GLY A 345 7.39 -7.01 4.51
N THR A 346 6.78 -7.66 5.50
CA THR A 346 6.97 -7.40 6.93
C THR A 346 7.92 -8.38 7.61
N GLY A 347 8.57 -9.29 6.86
CA GLY A 347 9.51 -10.28 7.41
C GLY A 347 8.86 -11.48 8.12
N LEU A 348 7.53 -11.65 8.02
CA LEU A 348 6.79 -12.72 8.71
C LEU A 348 6.83 -14.09 8.01
N GLU A 349 7.50 -14.20 6.87
CA GLU A 349 7.55 -15.46 6.11
C GLU A 349 8.19 -16.61 6.92
N MET A 350 9.28 -16.33 7.65
CA MET A 350 9.91 -17.31 8.53
C MET A 350 8.96 -17.76 9.66
N PHE A 351 8.30 -16.79 10.30
CA PHE A 351 7.34 -17.08 11.36
C PHE A 351 6.19 -17.96 10.87
N SER A 352 5.67 -17.70 9.67
CA SER A 352 4.57 -18.48 9.07
C SER A 352 4.94 -19.94 8.81
N LYS A 353 6.23 -20.21 8.51
CA LYS A 353 6.76 -21.58 8.29
C LYS A 353 7.01 -22.31 9.60
N GLU A 354 7.62 -21.63 10.59
CA GLU A 354 7.96 -22.19 11.89
C GLU A 354 6.73 -22.40 12.79
N PHE A 355 5.81 -21.44 12.79
CA PHE A 355 4.65 -21.41 13.69
C PHE A 355 3.32 -21.24 12.96
N PRO A 356 2.95 -22.11 12.00
CA PRO A 356 1.78 -21.93 11.13
C PRO A 356 0.46 -21.80 11.89
N LYS A 357 0.33 -22.41 13.09
CA LYS A 357 -0.88 -22.30 13.94
C LYS A 357 -0.97 -20.99 14.72
N ARG A 358 0.10 -20.22 14.76
CA ARG A 358 0.19 -18.93 15.47
C ARG A 358 0.39 -17.74 14.51
N PHE A 359 0.28 -18.00 13.22
CA PHE A 359 0.37 -17.01 12.16
C PHE A 359 -1.00 -16.80 11.52
N PHE A 360 -1.39 -15.52 11.37
CA PHE A 360 -2.67 -15.12 10.80
C PHE A 360 -2.46 -14.05 9.74
N ASP A 361 -2.67 -14.41 8.47
CA ASP A 361 -2.82 -13.45 7.39
C ASP A 361 -4.32 -13.23 7.17
N VAL A 362 -4.78 -12.01 7.41
CA VAL A 362 -6.21 -11.68 7.31
C VAL A 362 -6.61 -11.15 5.93
N GLY A 363 -5.69 -11.13 4.96
CA GLY A 363 -5.90 -10.44 3.69
C GLY A 363 -5.82 -8.92 3.88
N ILE A 364 -6.37 -8.15 2.91
CA ILE A 364 -6.36 -6.69 2.99
C ILE A 364 -7.50 -6.23 3.92
N ALA A 365 -7.27 -6.37 5.23
CA ALA A 365 -8.29 -6.15 6.27
C ALA A 365 -7.64 -5.67 7.59
N GLU A 366 -6.99 -4.52 7.56
CA GLU A 366 -6.25 -3.95 8.71
C GLU A 366 -7.15 -3.70 9.92
N GLN A 367 -8.37 -3.22 9.72
CA GLN A 367 -9.37 -3.02 10.78
C GLN A 367 -9.68 -4.33 11.51
N HIS A 368 -9.96 -5.41 10.73
CA HIS A 368 -10.18 -6.74 11.29
C HIS A 368 -8.95 -7.26 12.04
N ALA A 369 -7.75 -7.06 11.50
CA ALA A 369 -6.48 -7.46 12.14
C ALA A 369 -6.35 -6.87 13.54
N VAL A 370 -6.61 -5.57 13.70
CA VAL A 370 -6.46 -4.87 14.98
C VAL A 370 -7.50 -5.33 15.99
N THR A 371 -8.78 -5.42 15.61
CA THR A 371 -9.84 -5.91 16.52
C THR A 371 -9.62 -7.38 16.89
N MET A 372 -9.19 -8.22 15.94
CA MET A 372 -8.83 -9.62 16.22
C MET A 372 -7.64 -9.70 17.19
N ALA A 373 -6.60 -8.86 17.01
CA ALA A 373 -5.48 -8.77 17.94
C ALA A 373 -5.95 -8.36 19.34
N ALA A 374 -6.86 -7.40 19.46
CA ALA A 374 -7.46 -7.00 20.72
C ALA A 374 -8.17 -8.18 21.42
N GLY A 375 -8.98 -8.93 20.67
CA GLY A 375 -9.65 -10.13 21.17
C GLY A 375 -8.67 -11.20 21.66
N MET A 376 -7.58 -11.45 20.93
CA MET A 376 -6.52 -12.39 21.33
C MET A 376 -5.79 -11.91 22.59
N ALA A 377 -5.48 -10.61 22.70
CA ALA A 377 -4.85 -10.03 23.87
C ALA A 377 -5.75 -10.12 25.11
N ALA A 378 -7.05 -9.93 24.96
CA ALA A 378 -8.03 -10.09 26.05
C ALA A 378 -8.09 -11.53 26.59
N GLN A 379 -7.67 -12.53 25.80
CA GLN A 379 -7.55 -13.93 26.22
C GLN A 379 -6.12 -14.32 26.62
N GLY A 380 -5.23 -13.36 26.87
CA GLY A 380 -3.90 -13.58 27.42
C GLY A 380 -2.80 -13.90 26.39
N LEU A 381 -3.10 -13.83 25.10
CA LEU A 381 -2.07 -13.93 24.07
C LEU A 381 -1.28 -12.62 23.93
N LYS A 382 -0.14 -12.68 23.26
CA LYS A 382 0.71 -11.54 22.89
C LYS A 382 0.70 -11.34 21.38
N PRO A 383 -0.34 -10.70 20.84
CA PRO A 383 -0.44 -10.48 19.39
C PRO A 383 0.54 -9.39 18.96
N ILE A 384 1.26 -9.70 17.88
CA ILE A 384 2.13 -8.76 17.16
C ILE A 384 1.52 -8.55 15.79
N PHE A 385 0.99 -7.36 15.54
CA PHE A 385 0.46 -6.98 14.23
C PHE A 385 1.53 -6.24 13.43
N ALA A 386 2.03 -6.88 12.37
CA ALA A 386 3.02 -6.30 11.47
C ALA A 386 2.35 -5.74 10.22
N VAL A 387 2.55 -4.45 9.99
CA VAL A 387 1.85 -3.67 8.97
C VAL A 387 2.70 -2.49 8.52
N TYR A 388 2.53 -2.05 7.26
CA TYR A 388 3.17 -0.82 6.80
C TYR A 388 2.53 0.41 7.43
N SER A 389 3.34 1.41 7.76
CA SER A 389 2.90 2.64 8.42
C SER A 389 1.70 3.29 7.72
N THR A 390 1.76 3.45 6.40
CA THR A 390 0.67 4.04 5.62
C THR A 390 -0.64 3.23 5.69
N PHE A 391 -0.57 1.88 5.74
CA PHE A 391 -1.76 1.04 5.77
C PHE A 391 -2.38 0.93 7.17
N LEU A 392 -1.60 1.14 8.23
CA LEU A 392 -2.14 1.18 9.60
C LEU A 392 -3.16 2.30 9.80
N GLN A 393 -3.14 3.36 8.99
CA GLN A 393 -4.13 4.45 9.01
C GLN A 393 -5.58 3.93 8.92
N ARG A 394 -5.81 2.81 8.21
CA ARG A 394 -7.15 2.19 8.08
C ARG A 394 -7.74 1.66 9.37
N ALA A 395 -6.89 1.38 10.35
CA ALA A 395 -7.30 0.78 11.61
C ALA A 395 -7.24 1.78 12.78
N TYR A 396 -7.24 3.09 12.50
CA TYR A 396 -7.12 4.12 13.52
C TYR A 396 -8.20 4.01 14.60
N ASP A 397 -9.47 3.87 14.22
CA ASP A 397 -10.59 3.72 15.17
C ASP A 397 -10.40 2.48 16.06
N GLN A 398 -10.01 1.34 15.47
CA GLN A 398 -9.81 0.09 16.21
C GLN A 398 -8.61 0.17 17.18
N ILE A 399 -7.57 0.93 16.84
CA ILE A 399 -6.46 1.21 17.75
C ILE A 399 -6.95 2.01 18.98
N VAL A 400 -7.76 3.04 18.75
CA VAL A 400 -8.31 3.89 19.82
C VAL A 400 -9.27 3.10 20.69
N HIS A 401 -10.32 2.54 20.08
CA HIS A 401 -11.47 1.96 20.77
C HIS A 401 -11.20 0.54 21.28
N ASP A 402 -10.72 -0.36 20.41
CA ASP A 402 -10.63 -1.77 20.75
C ASP A 402 -9.36 -2.10 21.54
N VAL A 403 -8.26 -1.37 21.32
CA VAL A 403 -6.97 -1.66 21.94
C VAL A 403 -6.65 -0.70 23.08
N CYS A 404 -6.54 0.61 22.79
CA CYS A 404 -5.99 1.57 23.75
C CYS A 404 -6.95 1.94 24.87
N LEU A 405 -8.26 2.07 24.57
CA LEU A 405 -9.28 2.30 25.60
C LEU A 405 -9.27 1.18 26.66
N GLN A 406 -9.14 -0.07 26.21
CA GLN A 406 -9.09 -1.27 27.04
C GLN A 406 -7.70 -1.61 27.58
N LYS A 407 -6.65 -0.85 27.20
CA LYS A 407 -5.24 -1.05 27.59
C LYS A 407 -4.71 -2.46 27.25
N LEU A 408 -5.19 -3.07 26.18
CA LEU A 408 -4.82 -4.41 25.77
C LEU A 408 -3.38 -4.46 25.25
N PRO A 409 -2.57 -5.49 25.60
CA PRO A 409 -1.15 -5.58 25.26
C PRO A 409 -0.93 -6.05 23.80
N VAL A 410 -1.42 -5.29 22.85
CA VAL A 410 -1.16 -5.49 21.42
C VAL A 410 0.14 -4.77 21.05
N ILE A 411 1.01 -5.45 20.31
CA ILE A 411 2.24 -4.89 19.77
C ILE A 411 2.03 -4.59 18.28
N PHE A 412 2.14 -3.31 17.92
CA PHE A 412 2.11 -2.84 16.54
C PHE A 412 3.54 -2.74 16.01
N ALA A 413 3.96 -3.64 15.15
CA ALA A 413 5.22 -3.59 14.42
C ALA A 413 5.00 -2.80 13.12
N ILE A 414 5.31 -1.50 13.16
CA ILE A 414 5.01 -0.55 12.09
C ILE A 414 6.22 -0.44 11.17
N ASP A 415 6.19 -1.21 10.10
CA ASP A 415 7.22 -1.22 9.08
C ASP A 415 7.06 -0.05 8.10
N ARG A 416 8.11 0.35 7.43
CA ARG A 416 8.13 1.44 6.44
C ARG A 416 7.68 2.79 7.02
N ALA A 417 8.05 3.06 8.27
CA ALA A 417 7.86 4.36 8.87
C ALA A 417 8.83 5.40 8.27
N GLY A 418 8.39 6.65 8.19
CA GLY A 418 9.14 7.72 7.55
C GLY A 418 9.05 7.66 6.01
N ILE A 419 10.07 8.17 5.34
CA ILE A 419 10.14 8.19 3.88
C ILE A 419 10.44 6.79 3.34
N VAL A 420 9.60 6.32 2.42
CA VAL A 420 9.78 5.05 1.69
C VAL A 420 10.24 5.24 0.24
N GLY A 421 10.03 6.42 -0.30
CA GLY A 421 10.65 6.89 -1.55
C GLY A 421 9.76 6.76 -2.79
N GLN A 422 10.01 5.77 -3.61
CA GLN A 422 9.55 5.70 -5.01
C GLN A 422 8.03 5.55 -5.22
N ASP A 423 7.29 5.10 -4.21
CA ASP A 423 5.84 4.93 -4.29
C ASP A 423 5.05 6.19 -3.90
N GLY A 424 5.76 7.25 -3.46
CA GLY A 424 5.25 8.60 -3.32
C GLY A 424 4.22 8.81 -2.21
N GLU A 425 3.41 9.81 -2.42
CA GLU A 425 2.49 10.40 -1.44
C GLU A 425 1.60 9.37 -0.74
N THR A 426 1.18 8.34 -1.46
CA THR A 426 0.26 7.32 -0.97
C THR A 426 0.93 6.30 -0.05
N HIS A 427 2.27 6.21 -0.07
CA HIS A 427 3.02 5.19 0.65
C HIS A 427 4.00 5.73 1.69
N GLN A 428 4.27 7.04 1.73
CA GLN A 428 5.13 7.63 2.76
C GLN A 428 4.56 7.39 4.16
N GLY A 429 5.39 6.87 5.08
CA GLY A 429 5.00 6.57 6.45
C GLY A 429 5.25 7.73 7.41
N ILE A 430 4.79 8.93 7.08
CA ILE A 430 5.12 10.16 7.80
C ILE A 430 4.03 10.66 8.76
N PHE A 431 2.93 9.91 8.90
CA PHE A 431 1.78 10.32 9.71
C PHE A 431 1.63 9.52 11.00
N ASP A 432 2.32 8.39 11.15
CA ASP A 432 2.10 7.42 12.22
C ASP A 432 2.39 8.01 13.61
N LEU A 433 3.48 8.75 13.81
CA LEU A 433 3.73 9.44 15.07
C LEU A 433 2.61 10.42 15.38
N SER A 434 2.19 11.22 14.41
CA SER A 434 1.19 12.26 14.59
C SER A 434 -0.17 11.69 15.03
N TYR A 435 -0.69 10.64 14.36
CA TYR A 435 -2.00 10.10 14.72
C TYR A 435 -1.96 9.12 15.90
N LEU A 436 -0.79 8.54 16.26
CA LEU A 436 -0.67 7.69 17.43
C LEU A 436 -0.36 8.46 18.72
N SER A 437 0.32 9.62 18.61
CA SER A 437 0.81 10.37 19.78
C SER A 437 -0.31 10.87 20.68
N HIS A 438 -1.46 11.23 20.14
CA HIS A 438 -2.59 11.75 20.93
C HIS A 438 -3.50 10.65 21.49
N ILE A 439 -3.32 9.37 21.10
CA ILE A 439 -4.14 8.27 21.63
C ILE A 439 -3.73 7.94 23.07
N PRO A 440 -4.64 8.05 24.08
CA PRO A 440 -4.32 7.69 25.46
C PRO A 440 -3.86 6.23 25.57
N ASN A 441 -3.02 5.94 26.56
CA ASN A 441 -2.47 4.61 26.87
C ASN A 441 -1.50 4.02 25.82
N MET A 442 -1.43 4.56 24.59
CA MET A 442 -0.46 4.11 23.59
C MET A 442 0.98 4.43 24.04
N THR A 443 1.88 3.47 23.93
CA THR A 443 3.33 3.68 24.05
C THR A 443 3.95 3.60 22.67
N ILE A 444 4.80 4.57 22.29
CA ILE A 444 5.40 4.65 20.96
C ILE A 444 6.92 4.61 21.09
N MET A 445 7.56 3.71 20.36
CA MET A 445 9.00 3.53 20.32
C MET A 445 9.52 3.58 18.86
N ALA A 446 10.76 4.04 18.70
CA ALA A 446 11.44 4.02 17.40
C ALA A 446 12.93 3.68 17.58
N PRO A 447 13.43 2.58 16.99
CA PRO A 447 14.80 2.16 17.12
C PRO A 447 15.75 3.00 16.26
N LYS A 448 16.90 3.38 16.83
CA LYS A 448 17.98 4.08 16.09
C LYS A 448 18.76 3.16 15.15
N CYS A 449 18.70 1.83 15.38
CA CYS A 449 19.40 0.82 14.58
C CYS A 449 18.72 -0.55 14.68
N ILE A 450 19.11 -1.48 13.79
CA ILE A 450 18.58 -2.85 13.75
C ILE A 450 18.72 -3.58 15.08
N ASN A 451 19.87 -3.49 15.74
CA ASN A 451 20.07 -4.13 17.04
C ASN A 451 19.15 -3.57 18.13
N GLU A 452 18.83 -2.28 18.06
CA GLU A 452 17.89 -1.66 18.99
C GLU A 452 16.45 -2.13 18.72
N LEU A 453 16.06 -2.36 17.46
CA LEU A 453 14.77 -2.97 17.12
C LEU A 453 14.62 -4.35 17.78
N LYS A 454 15.63 -5.21 17.67
CA LYS A 454 15.63 -6.55 18.32
C LYS A 454 15.45 -6.44 19.84
N SER A 455 16.13 -5.49 20.45
CA SER A 455 16.02 -5.23 21.90
C SER A 455 14.65 -4.65 22.29
N MET A 456 14.08 -3.74 21.48
CA MET A 456 12.75 -3.17 21.71
C MET A 456 11.64 -4.24 21.60
N LEU A 457 11.74 -5.17 20.65
CA LEU A 457 10.81 -6.30 20.55
C LEU A 457 10.88 -7.20 21.81
N THR A 458 12.10 -7.48 22.29
CA THR A 458 12.31 -8.24 23.52
C THR A 458 11.72 -7.52 24.75
N PHE A 459 11.82 -6.20 24.79
CA PHE A 459 11.16 -5.38 25.81
C PHE A 459 9.64 -5.45 25.68
N ALA A 460 9.11 -5.23 24.49
CA ALA A 460 7.66 -5.10 24.24
C ALA A 460 6.87 -6.36 24.61
N VAL A 461 7.38 -7.55 24.29
CA VAL A 461 6.68 -8.82 24.60
C VAL A 461 6.51 -9.07 26.10
N LYS A 462 7.29 -8.41 26.94
CA LYS A 462 7.21 -8.49 28.42
C LYS A 462 6.20 -7.51 29.01
N GLN A 463 5.69 -6.55 28.24
CA GLN A 463 4.80 -5.51 28.74
C GLN A 463 3.33 -5.92 28.69
N ASN A 464 2.50 -5.27 29.51
CA ASN A 464 1.06 -5.51 29.61
C ASN A 464 0.23 -4.27 29.23
N TYR A 465 0.68 -3.53 28.22
CA TYR A 465 0.01 -2.34 27.67
C TYR A 465 0.29 -2.24 26.16
N PRO A 466 -0.51 -1.47 25.40
CA PRO A 466 -0.30 -1.35 23.97
C PRO A 466 0.99 -0.63 23.62
N ILE A 467 1.73 -1.17 22.64
CA ILE A 467 3.02 -0.63 22.19
C ILE A 467 3.06 -0.60 20.67
N ALA A 468 3.44 0.55 20.10
CA ALA A 468 3.81 0.72 18.72
C ALA A 468 5.34 0.84 18.59
N ILE A 469 5.97 0.01 17.78
CA ILE A 469 7.39 0.10 17.42
C ILE A 469 7.43 0.43 15.93
N ARG A 470 7.87 1.65 15.58
CA ARG A 470 7.98 2.10 14.21
C ARG A 470 9.42 2.03 13.70
N TYR A 471 9.65 1.47 12.54
CA TYR A 471 10.98 1.33 11.96
C TYR A 471 10.97 1.54 10.44
N PRO A 472 12.10 2.04 9.84
CA PRO A 472 12.14 2.44 8.45
C PRO A 472 12.28 1.24 7.50
N ARG A 473 12.04 1.48 6.23
CA ARG A 473 12.47 0.59 5.15
C ARG A 473 14.00 0.63 4.98
N GLY A 474 14.63 -0.51 4.70
CA GLY A 474 16.06 -0.62 4.38
C GLY A 474 16.90 -1.08 5.56
N CYS A 475 18.15 -0.63 5.63
CA CYS A 475 19.17 -1.07 6.58
C CYS A 475 19.84 0.12 7.27
N ASP A 476 20.68 -0.15 8.26
CA ASP A 476 21.47 0.85 8.96
C ASP A 476 22.48 1.54 8.04
N ASN A 477 22.82 2.79 8.35
CA ASN A 477 23.90 3.50 7.69
C ASN A 477 25.25 2.85 8.06
N PRO A 478 26.04 2.31 7.11
CA PRO A 478 27.28 1.62 7.39
C PRO A 478 28.37 2.51 7.99
N ASN A 479 28.23 3.84 7.83
CA ASN A 479 29.21 4.81 8.31
C ASN A 479 28.98 5.19 9.80
N VAL A 480 27.89 4.71 10.42
CA VAL A 480 27.56 5.05 11.82
C VAL A 480 27.55 3.78 12.64
N LYS A 481 28.55 3.66 13.53
CA LYS A 481 28.60 2.56 14.50
C LYS A 481 27.70 2.89 15.71
N MET A 482 26.76 2.01 15.99
CA MET A 482 25.83 2.17 17.11
C MET A 482 25.69 0.87 17.88
N SER A 483 25.49 1.02 19.19
CA SER A 483 25.12 -0.06 20.10
C SER A 483 23.66 0.09 20.51
N SER A 484 22.99 -1.02 20.80
CA SER A 484 21.68 -1.01 21.42
C SER A 484 21.77 -0.68 22.90
N LEU A 485 20.71 -0.07 23.46
CA LEU A 485 20.52 -0.03 24.91
C LEU A 485 20.42 -1.46 25.46
N LYS A 486 21.06 -1.69 26.61
CA LYS A 486 20.99 -2.98 27.32
C LYS A 486 19.64 -3.17 28.01
N GLU A 487 19.03 -2.10 28.48
CA GLU A 487 17.78 -2.11 29.22
C GLU A 487 16.92 -0.89 28.85
N PHE A 488 15.63 -1.12 28.58
CA PHE A 488 14.65 -0.05 28.36
C PHE A 488 13.83 0.21 29.61
N LYS A 489 13.65 1.50 29.93
CA LYS A 489 12.68 1.97 30.93
C LYS A 489 11.69 2.88 30.27
N ARG A 490 10.39 2.59 30.40
CA ARG A 490 9.33 3.33 29.74
C ARG A 490 9.47 4.84 29.96
N GLY A 491 9.49 5.62 28.88
CA GLY A 491 9.63 7.08 28.91
C GLY A 491 11.01 7.57 29.32
N LYS A 492 12.07 6.75 29.21
CA LYS A 492 13.45 7.17 29.41
C LYS A 492 14.22 7.16 28.10
N TRP A 493 15.01 8.21 27.89
CA TRP A 493 15.84 8.42 26.72
C TRP A 493 17.31 8.10 27.01
N GLU A 494 18.06 7.88 25.93
CA GLU A 494 19.49 7.64 26.00
C GLU A 494 20.26 8.89 25.59
N VAL A 495 21.20 9.32 26.41
CA VAL A 495 22.21 10.28 25.97
C VAL A 495 23.32 9.50 25.27
N VAL A 496 23.34 9.56 23.93
CA VAL A 496 24.29 8.83 23.07
C VAL A 496 25.68 9.49 23.15
N PHE A 497 25.72 10.83 23.13
CA PHE A 497 26.93 11.62 23.29
C PHE A 497 26.66 12.84 24.17
N HIS A 498 27.53 13.04 25.14
CA HIS A 498 27.58 14.29 25.89
C HIS A 498 28.39 15.34 25.12
N GLY A 499 27.99 16.59 25.21
CA GLY A 499 28.65 17.74 24.57
C GLY A 499 28.21 19.05 25.19
N GLY A 500 28.32 20.14 24.43
CA GLY A 500 27.92 21.48 24.84
C GLY A 500 26.40 21.65 25.01
N LYS A 501 25.95 22.91 25.11
CA LYS A 501 24.55 23.26 25.42
C LYS A 501 23.60 23.28 24.22
N ILE A 502 23.91 22.52 23.19
CA ILE A 502 23.00 22.23 22.07
C ILE A 502 22.59 20.76 22.20
N ALA A 503 21.31 20.49 22.43
CA ALA A 503 20.76 19.14 22.53
C ALA A 503 20.06 18.75 21.22
N LEU A 504 20.61 17.77 20.50
CA LEU A 504 20.02 17.15 19.31
C LEU A 504 19.20 15.96 19.78
N ILE A 505 17.89 16.12 19.91
CA ILE A 505 16.94 15.08 20.31
C ILE A 505 16.37 14.45 19.06
N ALA A 506 16.88 13.28 18.69
CA ALA A 506 16.48 12.60 17.47
C ALA A 506 15.74 11.28 17.78
N THR A 507 14.87 10.83 16.88
CA THR A 507 14.16 9.58 17.01
C THR A 507 14.35 8.68 15.80
N GLY A 508 14.34 7.36 16.03
CA GLY A 508 14.47 6.37 14.97
C GLY A 508 15.75 6.54 14.15
N LYS A 509 15.67 6.34 12.84
CA LYS A 509 16.79 6.50 11.92
C LYS A 509 17.46 7.87 11.98
N MET A 510 16.73 8.92 12.38
CA MET A 510 17.28 10.28 12.43
C MET A 510 18.36 10.46 13.51
N VAL A 511 18.48 9.53 14.46
CA VAL A 511 19.63 9.51 15.41
C VAL A 511 20.94 9.32 14.67
N GLN A 512 20.95 8.53 13.57
CA GLN A 512 22.14 8.33 12.73
C GLN A 512 22.58 9.65 12.08
N ASN A 513 21.62 10.41 11.56
CA ASN A 513 21.89 11.75 10.97
C ASN A 513 22.38 12.72 12.07
N ALA A 514 21.75 12.71 13.26
CA ALA A 514 22.18 13.57 14.37
C ALA A 514 23.64 13.31 14.82
N ILE A 515 24.07 12.04 14.78
CA ILE A 515 25.47 11.68 15.08
C ILE A 515 26.41 12.26 14.03
N LEU A 516 26.09 12.13 12.74
CA LEU A 516 26.90 12.69 11.66
C LEU A 516 26.94 14.23 11.72
N VAL A 517 25.83 14.86 12.05
CA VAL A 517 25.75 16.33 12.24
C VAL A 517 26.63 16.77 13.42
N ARG A 518 26.61 16.02 14.52
CA ARG A 518 27.49 16.30 15.67
C ARG A 518 28.96 16.30 15.29
N GLU A 519 29.42 15.33 14.49
CA GLU A 519 30.81 15.30 14.03
C GLU A 519 31.14 16.54 13.17
N LYS A 520 30.27 16.96 12.25
CA LYS A 520 30.45 18.19 11.47
C LYS A 520 30.49 19.46 12.34
N LEU A 521 29.64 19.54 13.37
CA LEU A 521 29.66 20.67 14.33
C LEU A 521 30.98 20.71 15.10
N LYS A 522 31.50 19.54 15.50
CA LYS A 522 32.77 19.42 16.21
C LYS A 522 33.96 19.94 15.39
N ASP A 523 33.96 19.73 14.07
CA ASP A 523 34.99 20.27 13.17
C ASP A 523 35.02 21.80 13.18
N LEU A 524 33.94 22.47 13.57
CA LEU A 524 33.84 23.92 13.78
C LEU A 524 34.06 24.35 15.25
N GLY A 525 34.45 23.41 16.13
CA GLY A 525 34.62 23.68 17.56
C GLY A 525 33.30 23.77 18.35
N ILE A 526 32.18 23.34 17.77
CA ILE A 526 30.86 23.37 18.40
C ILE A 526 30.53 21.99 18.94
N GLU A 527 30.46 21.88 20.27
CA GLU A 527 30.08 20.63 20.94
C GLU A 527 28.56 20.53 21.08
N ALA A 528 27.96 19.41 20.64
CA ALA A 528 26.54 19.12 20.75
C ALA A 528 26.31 17.81 21.52
N THR A 529 25.26 17.80 22.33
CA THR A 529 24.75 16.59 23.01
C THR A 529 23.77 15.87 22.06
N VAL A 530 23.94 14.55 21.82
CA VAL A 530 23.02 13.74 21.01
C VAL A 530 22.20 12.85 21.94
N ILE A 531 20.88 12.93 21.79
CA ILE A 531 19.90 12.19 22.58
C ILE A 531 19.04 11.35 21.66
N ASN A 532 18.97 10.05 21.95
CA ASN A 532 18.06 9.12 21.31
C ASN A 532 16.72 9.11 22.04
N ALA A 533 15.71 9.73 21.43
CA ALA A 533 14.33 9.66 21.90
C ALA A 533 13.70 8.32 21.49
N CYS A 534 14.19 7.22 22.08
CA CYS A 534 13.74 5.86 21.80
C CYS A 534 12.27 5.61 22.20
N PHE A 535 11.71 6.41 23.13
CA PHE A 535 10.28 6.54 23.41
C PHE A 535 9.79 7.90 22.95
N ILE A 536 8.89 7.93 22.00
CA ILE A 536 8.20 9.16 21.58
C ILE A 536 7.04 9.45 22.53
N LYS A 537 6.42 8.39 23.02
CA LYS A 537 5.35 8.47 24.02
C LYS A 537 5.46 7.33 25.04
N PRO A 538 5.57 7.63 26.35
CA PRO A 538 5.75 8.96 26.90
C PRO A 538 7.15 9.54 26.59
N ILE A 539 7.26 10.87 26.55
CA ILE A 539 8.55 11.58 26.46
C ILE A 539 9.31 11.50 27.81
N ASP A 540 10.63 11.74 27.79
CA ASP A 540 11.43 11.82 29.03
C ASP A 540 11.37 13.25 29.61
N GLU A 541 10.29 13.54 30.35
CA GLU A 541 10.05 14.82 31.01
C GLU A 541 11.19 15.22 31.95
N VAL A 542 11.80 14.23 32.65
CA VAL A 542 12.91 14.48 33.60
C VAL A 542 14.14 14.99 32.84
N LEU A 543 14.53 14.32 31.77
CA LEU A 543 15.67 14.74 30.97
C LEU A 543 15.42 16.09 30.31
N ILE A 544 14.22 16.33 29.74
CA ILE A 544 13.86 17.62 29.14
C ILE A 544 13.95 18.74 30.21
N SER A 545 13.40 18.54 31.41
CA SER A 545 13.51 19.53 32.49
C SER A 545 14.97 19.83 32.84
N GLN A 546 15.84 18.81 32.92
CA GLN A 546 17.28 19.01 33.17
C GLN A 546 17.97 19.83 32.05
N LEU A 547 17.57 19.61 30.78
CA LEU A 547 18.09 20.40 29.66
C LEU A 547 17.65 21.86 29.77
N VAL A 548 16.38 22.09 30.12
CA VAL A 548 15.81 23.44 30.33
C VAL A 548 16.53 24.16 31.48
N ASP A 549 16.68 23.53 32.65
CA ASP A 549 17.33 24.11 33.83
C ASP A 549 18.81 24.47 33.55
N LYS A 550 19.49 23.65 32.75
CA LYS A 550 20.86 23.88 32.30
C LYS A 550 21.00 24.82 31.13
N LYS A 551 19.89 25.42 30.65
CA LYS A 551 19.83 26.38 29.54
C LYS A 551 20.37 25.82 28.21
N TYR A 552 19.99 24.60 27.83
CA TYR A 552 20.30 24.06 26.52
C TYR A 552 19.39 24.70 25.46
N SER A 553 19.91 24.86 24.25
CA SER A 553 19.08 25.00 23.05
C SER A 553 18.68 23.60 22.56
N ILE A 554 17.42 23.37 22.29
CA ILE A 554 16.89 22.06 21.92
C ILE A 554 16.57 22.03 20.43
N VAL A 555 17.05 21.00 19.73
CA VAL A 555 16.69 20.71 18.34
C VAL A 555 16.10 19.31 18.30
N THR A 556 14.84 19.17 17.91
CA THR A 556 14.23 17.85 17.67
C THR A 556 14.36 17.46 16.20
N ILE A 557 14.61 16.18 15.94
CA ILE A 557 14.85 15.65 14.58
C ILE A 557 14.03 14.38 14.39
N GLU A 558 13.09 14.40 13.46
CA GLU A 558 12.18 13.28 13.19
C GLU A 558 11.89 13.12 11.69
N ASP A 559 11.66 11.90 11.23
CA ASP A 559 11.19 11.57 9.89
C ASP A 559 9.67 11.39 9.84
N ASN A 560 8.97 12.37 10.37
CA ASN A 560 7.52 12.46 10.48
C ASN A 560 7.12 13.92 10.23
N LEU A 561 5.82 14.19 10.07
CA LEU A 561 5.34 15.56 10.16
C LEU A 561 5.70 16.16 11.52
N VAL A 562 6.15 17.42 11.53
CA VAL A 562 6.38 18.15 12.78
C VAL A 562 5.09 18.29 13.58
N LEU A 563 3.96 18.46 12.88
CA LEU A 563 2.66 18.59 13.52
C LEU A 563 2.24 17.25 14.18
N GLY A 564 2.12 17.26 15.51
CA GLY A 564 1.77 16.09 16.30
C GLY A 564 2.88 15.06 16.50
N GLY A 565 4.09 15.30 15.96
CA GLY A 565 5.26 14.43 16.13
C GLY A 565 6.02 14.68 17.44
N LEU A 566 7.27 14.15 17.51
CA LEU A 566 8.17 14.30 18.66
C LEU A 566 8.41 15.78 19.01
N GLY A 567 8.67 16.60 17.99
CA GLY A 567 8.94 18.02 18.17
C GLY A 567 7.78 18.76 18.83
N SER A 568 6.55 18.46 18.43
CA SER A 568 5.32 19.02 19.03
C SER A 568 5.18 18.63 20.50
N LEU A 569 5.47 17.37 20.85
CA LEU A 569 5.40 16.89 22.24
C LEU A 569 6.46 17.56 23.13
N VAL A 570 7.70 17.65 22.64
CA VAL A 570 8.80 18.31 23.38
C VAL A 570 8.51 19.80 23.57
N LEU A 571 8.08 20.51 22.51
CA LEU A 571 7.73 21.92 22.59
C LEU A 571 6.57 22.19 23.55
N GLY A 572 5.51 21.35 23.50
CA GLY A 572 4.38 21.44 24.42
C GLY A 572 4.80 21.28 25.87
N TYR A 573 5.69 20.32 26.16
CA TYR A 573 6.20 20.13 27.51
C TYR A 573 7.10 21.31 27.98
N VAL A 574 8.04 21.77 27.15
CA VAL A 574 8.90 22.94 27.47
C VAL A 574 8.06 24.18 27.75
N ASN A 575 6.99 24.40 26.98
CA ASN A 575 6.06 25.52 27.21
C ASN A 575 5.31 25.37 28.54
N SER A 576 4.93 24.16 28.94
CA SER A 576 4.26 23.92 30.25
C SER A 576 5.16 24.28 31.44
N LEU A 577 6.49 24.23 31.26
CA LEU A 577 7.48 24.67 32.28
C LEU A 577 7.64 26.20 32.32
N GLN A 578 6.89 26.96 31.50
CA GLN A 578 7.02 28.42 31.36
C GLN A 578 8.45 28.87 31.04
N SER A 579 9.19 28.05 30.32
CA SER A 579 10.59 28.25 29.96
C SER A 579 10.75 29.09 28.71
N LYS A 580 11.82 29.91 28.65
CA LYS A 580 12.27 30.61 27.45
C LYS A 580 13.28 29.80 26.62
N THR A 581 13.42 28.51 26.89
CA THR A 581 14.31 27.62 26.15
C THR A 581 13.94 27.61 24.66
N LYS A 582 14.93 27.87 23.82
CA LYS A 582 14.75 27.82 22.37
C LYS A 582 14.59 26.36 21.92
N VAL A 583 13.47 26.06 21.29
CA VAL A 583 13.19 24.73 20.70
C VAL A 583 12.98 24.90 19.21
N ILE A 584 13.68 24.10 18.40
CA ILE A 584 13.50 24.03 16.95
C ILE A 584 13.15 22.59 16.59
N ASN A 585 12.11 22.44 15.79
CA ASN A 585 11.62 21.15 15.32
C ASN A 585 11.98 20.96 13.87
N LEU A 586 12.77 19.92 13.57
CA LEU A 586 13.15 19.50 12.22
C LEU A 586 12.38 18.21 11.88
N GLY A 587 11.53 18.30 10.89
CA GLY A 587 10.67 17.24 10.38
C GLY A 587 9.98 17.70 9.10
N PHE A 588 9.08 16.90 8.56
CA PHE A 588 8.32 17.30 7.37
C PHE A 588 7.30 18.38 7.72
N LYS A 589 7.08 19.31 6.77
CA LYS A 589 6.04 20.32 6.86
C LYS A 589 4.67 19.71 6.57
N ASP A 590 3.62 20.53 6.71
CA ASP A 590 2.23 20.16 6.39
C ASP A 590 2.04 20.08 4.87
N GLU A 591 2.59 19.02 4.26
CA GLU A 591 2.55 18.76 2.82
C GLU A 591 2.69 17.25 2.54
N PHE A 592 2.13 16.79 1.42
CA PHE A 592 2.37 15.43 0.94
C PHE A 592 3.74 15.36 0.26
N ILE A 593 4.51 14.32 0.60
CA ILE A 593 5.87 14.15 0.09
C ILE A 593 5.84 13.36 -1.22
N PRO A 594 6.35 13.91 -2.33
CA PRO A 594 6.29 13.27 -3.64
C PRO A 594 7.11 11.98 -3.71
N HIS A 595 7.01 11.28 -4.85
CA HIS A 595 7.85 10.12 -5.14
C HIS A 595 9.29 10.54 -5.51
N GLY A 596 10.24 9.67 -5.20
CA GLY A 596 11.66 9.89 -5.49
C GLY A 596 12.56 8.97 -4.68
N SER A 597 13.88 9.09 -4.84
CA SER A 597 14.80 8.38 -3.94
C SER A 597 14.77 9.00 -2.54
N VAL A 598 14.95 8.16 -1.52
CA VAL A 598 14.95 8.59 -0.11
C VAL A 598 15.93 9.73 0.14
N ASP A 599 17.13 9.66 -0.44
CA ASP A 599 18.17 10.67 -0.25
C ASP A 599 17.79 12.03 -0.88
N ILE A 600 17.18 12.03 -2.06
CA ILE A 600 16.69 13.25 -2.71
C ILE A 600 15.59 13.89 -1.85
N LEU A 601 14.67 13.08 -1.33
CA LEU A 601 13.56 13.58 -0.52
C LEU A 601 14.05 14.16 0.81
N TYR A 602 14.97 13.49 1.51
CA TYR A 602 15.56 14.08 2.72
C TYR A 602 16.30 15.40 2.43
N LYS A 603 17.05 15.47 1.33
CA LYS A 603 17.75 16.70 0.91
C LYS A 603 16.77 17.82 0.60
N LEU A 604 15.69 17.53 -0.12
CA LEU A 604 14.62 18.50 -0.45
C LEU A 604 14.03 19.14 0.82
N HIS A 605 13.78 18.32 1.84
CA HIS A 605 13.18 18.76 3.10
C HIS A 605 14.22 19.16 4.17
N LYS A 606 15.51 19.21 3.83
CA LYS A 606 16.63 19.57 4.74
C LYS A 606 16.70 18.66 5.97
N LEU A 607 16.38 17.39 5.79
CA LEU A 607 16.48 16.35 6.82
C LEU A 607 17.67 15.40 6.58
N ASP A 608 18.45 15.63 5.53
CA ASP A 608 19.78 15.06 5.37
C ASP A 608 20.79 15.71 6.32
N THR A 609 21.98 15.14 6.41
CA THR A 609 23.04 15.63 7.32
C THR A 609 23.38 17.10 7.09
N ASP A 610 23.46 17.53 5.83
CA ASP A 610 23.80 18.91 5.49
C ASP A 610 22.68 19.89 5.82
N GLY A 611 21.44 19.54 5.48
CA GLY A 611 20.29 20.39 5.77
C GLY A 611 20.02 20.57 7.26
N ILE A 612 20.21 19.51 8.06
CA ILE A 612 20.11 19.58 9.52
C ILE A 612 21.24 20.46 10.08
N PHE A 613 22.48 20.27 9.63
CA PHE A 613 23.64 21.05 10.02
C PHE A 613 23.42 22.55 9.75
N ASP A 614 23.02 22.92 8.54
CA ASP A 614 22.72 24.31 8.16
C ASP A 614 21.59 24.93 9.01
N SER A 615 20.60 24.10 9.37
CA SER A 615 19.49 24.55 10.22
C SER A 615 19.96 24.86 11.64
N ILE A 616 20.92 24.12 12.16
CA ILE A 616 21.51 24.34 13.48
C ILE A 616 22.42 25.57 13.47
N LEU A 617 23.24 25.77 12.43
CA LEU A 617 24.12 26.97 12.34
C LEU A 617 23.34 28.29 12.36
N LYS A 618 22.10 28.32 11.89
CA LYS A 618 21.21 29.48 11.98
C LYS A 618 20.69 29.77 13.38
N LEU A 619 20.93 28.87 14.33
CA LEU A 619 20.53 28.96 15.73
C LEU A 619 21.60 29.62 16.62
N ILE A 620 22.84 29.46 16.22
CA ILE A 620 24.03 29.89 16.92
C ILE A 620 24.44 31.26 16.43
#